data_3186ad9a4fd44d7e2a7d01550cbdf311
#
_entry.id   3186ad9a4fd44d7e2a7d01550cbdf311
#
_cell.length_a   1.000
_cell.length_b   1.000
_cell.length_c   1.000
_cell.angle_alpha   90.00
_cell.angle_beta   90.00
_cell.angle_gamma   90.00
#
_symmetry.space_group_name_H-M   'P 1'
#
loop_
_entity.id
_entity.type
_entity.pdbx_description
1 polymer ?
#
loop_
_entity_poly.entity_id
_entity_poly.type
_entity_poly.pdbx_seq_one_letter_code
_entity_poly.pdbx_strand_id
1 'polypeptide(L)'
;RDVLGSRGLGDVYKRQVIEVAKQVKQIVDNGTQVGIVIGGGNFWRGRTSETIDRTKADQIGMLATVMNCIYVSEIFRYVGMKTAVLTPFECGNMTKLFSKDRANKYFAHDMVVFFAGGTGHPYFSTDTATVLRAIEIEADGIYLAKAIDGVYDSDPKTNPAAKKYDELSIEEVVEKKLAVVDLTASIMCLENKMPMYVFGLNEENSIVNALTGKFNGTKVTV
;
A
#
# COMPACT_ATOMS: atom_id res chain seq x y z
N ARG A 1 15.34 19.52 -12.32
CA ARG A 1 14.30 19.40 -13.36
C ARG A 1 13.00 18.97 -12.73
N ASP A 2 12.08 19.81 -12.71
CA ASP A 2 10.61 19.68 -12.67
C ASP A 2 9.99 18.31 -12.42
N VAL A 3 10.51 17.54 -11.52
CA VAL A 3 9.82 16.36 -11.01
C VAL A 3 8.62 16.77 -10.15
N LEU A 4 8.64 18.00 -9.67
CA LEU A 4 7.57 18.62 -8.87
C LEU A 4 6.95 19.87 -9.52
N GLY A 5 7.45 20.30 -10.66
CA GLY A 5 7.16 21.65 -11.17
C GLY A 5 6.40 21.73 -12.47
N SER A 6 6.18 20.68 -13.24
CA SER A 6 5.29 20.80 -14.38
C SER A 6 3.83 20.74 -13.89
N ARG A 7 3.10 21.84 -14.03
CA ARG A 7 1.67 21.91 -13.71
C ARG A 7 0.89 20.73 -14.29
N GLY A 8 1.30 20.21 -15.45
CA GLY A 8 0.67 19.06 -16.10
C GLY A 8 0.86 17.72 -15.35
N LEU A 9 2.04 17.41 -14.82
CA LEU A 9 2.28 16.18 -14.06
C LEU A 9 1.56 16.19 -12.72
N GLY A 10 1.53 17.33 -12.04
CA GLY A 10 0.78 17.48 -10.79
C GLY A 10 -0.73 17.29 -10.99
N ASP A 11 -1.28 17.80 -12.09
CA ASP A 11 -2.70 17.63 -12.40
C ASP A 11 -3.06 16.19 -12.79
N VAL A 12 -2.21 15.51 -13.55
CA VAL A 12 -2.41 14.09 -13.89
C VAL A 12 -2.37 13.23 -12.63
N TYR A 13 -1.38 13.40 -11.78
CA TYR A 13 -1.26 12.68 -10.51
C TYR A 13 -2.46 12.93 -9.59
N LYS A 14 -2.88 14.19 -9.47
CA LYS A 14 -4.07 14.56 -8.70
C LYS A 14 -5.33 13.86 -9.21
N ARG A 15 -5.53 13.81 -10.53
CA ARG A 15 -6.69 13.11 -11.13
C ARG A 15 -6.69 11.62 -10.81
N GLN A 16 -5.54 10.96 -10.93
CA GLN A 16 -5.41 9.54 -10.58
C GLN A 16 -5.76 9.29 -9.12
N VAL A 17 -5.25 10.12 -8.19
CA VAL A 17 -5.57 10.00 -6.76
C VAL A 17 -7.05 10.27 -6.48
N ILE A 18 -7.68 11.21 -7.18
CA ILE A 18 -9.12 11.47 -7.07
C ILE A 18 -9.93 10.23 -7.50
N GLU A 19 -9.57 9.57 -8.60
CA GLU A 19 -10.27 8.36 -9.04
C GLU A 19 -10.10 7.21 -8.05
N VAL A 20 -8.91 7.02 -7.49
CA VAL A 20 -8.69 6.08 -6.39
C VAL A 20 -9.56 6.43 -5.17
N ALA A 21 -9.59 7.71 -4.79
CA ALA A 21 -10.38 8.18 -3.66
C ALA A 21 -11.89 7.93 -3.84
N LYS A 22 -12.42 8.14 -5.05
CA LYS A 22 -13.82 7.85 -5.37
C LYS A 22 -14.15 6.37 -5.23
N GLN A 23 -13.26 5.48 -5.70
CA GLN A 23 -13.43 4.04 -5.56
C GLN A 23 -13.40 3.62 -4.08
N VAL A 24 -12.43 4.12 -3.31
CA VAL A 24 -12.35 3.84 -1.87
C VAL A 24 -13.58 4.36 -1.13
N LYS A 25 -14.10 5.53 -1.53
CA LYS A 25 -15.33 6.06 -0.94
C LYS A 25 -16.51 5.10 -1.11
N GLN A 26 -16.69 4.52 -2.30
CA GLN A 26 -17.76 3.53 -2.52
C GLN A 26 -17.64 2.33 -1.58
N ILE A 27 -16.42 1.87 -1.32
CA ILE A 27 -16.15 0.74 -0.43
C ILE A 27 -16.46 1.11 1.02
N VAL A 28 -16.02 2.29 1.45
CA VAL A 28 -16.29 2.80 2.81
C VAL A 28 -17.79 3.04 3.02
N ASP A 29 -18.47 3.63 2.05
CA ASP A 29 -19.92 3.85 2.10
C ASP A 29 -20.72 2.52 2.19
N ASN A 30 -20.14 1.41 1.73
CA ASN A 30 -20.71 0.06 1.88
C ASN A 30 -20.34 -0.63 3.20
N GLY A 31 -19.68 0.08 4.14
CA GLY A 31 -19.36 -0.41 5.48
C GLY A 31 -18.02 -1.11 5.62
N THR A 32 -17.15 -1.08 4.60
CA THR A 32 -15.79 -1.63 4.70
C THR A 32 -14.87 -0.65 5.39
N GLN A 33 -14.17 -1.10 6.43
CA GLN A 33 -13.09 -0.34 7.07
C GLN A 33 -11.82 -0.42 6.23
N VAL A 34 -11.20 0.72 5.94
CA VAL A 34 -10.06 0.80 5.02
C VAL A 34 -8.85 1.44 5.68
N GLY A 35 -7.77 0.66 5.77
CA GLY A 35 -6.42 1.13 6.08
C GLY A 35 -5.59 1.27 4.81
N ILE A 36 -4.80 2.32 4.67
CA ILE A 36 -4.00 2.58 3.47
C ILE A 36 -2.53 2.76 3.85
N VAL A 37 -1.66 2.06 3.12
CA VAL A 37 -0.21 2.24 3.17
C VAL A 37 0.28 2.70 1.80
N ILE A 38 1.10 3.74 1.77
CA ILE A 38 1.66 4.30 0.54
C ILE A 38 3.18 4.32 0.65
N GLY A 39 3.86 3.80 -0.38
CA GLY A 39 5.31 3.82 -0.47
C GLY A 39 5.88 5.23 -0.71
N GLY A 40 7.17 5.41 -0.43
CA GLY A 40 7.92 6.65 -0.67
C GLY A 40 8.78 6.63 -1.94
N GLY A 41 8.69 5.57 -2.75
CA GLY A 41 9.60 5.32 -3.87
C GLY A 41 9.51 6.29 -5.05
N ASN A 42 8.47 7.12 -5.10
CA ASN A 42 8.35 8.24 -6.05
C ASN A 42 9.30 9.40 -5.71
N PHE A 43 9.65 9.55 -4.45
CA PHE A 43 10.54 10.59 -3.95
C PHE A 43 11.95 10.04 -3.70
N TRP A 44 12.08 8.88 -3.03
CA TRP A 44 13.34 8.33 -2.59
C TRP A 44 13.37 6.79 -2.57
N ARG A 45 14.45 6.20 -3.07
CA ARG A 45 14.72 4.76 -3.05
C ARG A 45 16.02 4.48 -2.31
N GLY A 46 15.95 4.26 -0.99
CA GLY A 46 17.11 4.08 -0.12
C GLY A 46 18.00 2.89 -0.50
N ARG A 47 17.42 1.80 -0.99
CA ARG A 47 18.18 0.58 -1.37
C ARG A 47 19.18 0.78 -2.51
N THR A 48 19.01 1.80 -3.33
CA THR A 48 19.87 2.09 -4.51
C THR A 48 20.81 3.26 -4.29
N SER A 49 20.89 3.82 -3.08
CA SER A 49 21.78 4.92 -2.76
C SER A 49 23.15 4.37 -2.36
N GLU A 50 24.18 4.61 -3.20
CA GLU A 50 25.55 4.22 -2.94
C GLU A 50 26.32 5.26 -2.11
N THR A 51 25.80 6.48 -1.96
CA THR A 51 26.49 7.63 -1.38
C THR A 51 26.01 8.03 0.01
N ILE A 52 24.91 7.46 0.50
CA ILE A 52 24.29 7.80 1.78
C ILE A 52 24.22 6.53 2.66
N ASP A 53 24.52 6.70 3.94
CA ASP A 53 24.30 5.64 4.93
C ASP A 53 22.92 5.02 4.81
N ARG A 54 22.83 3.71 4.83
CA ARG A 54 21.59 2.97 4.59
C ARG A 54 20.49 3.35 5.60
N THR A 55 20.85 3.52 6.86
CA THR A 55 19.90 3.93 7.90
C THR A 55 19.29 5.30 7.58
N LYS A 56 20.14 6.26 7.18
CA LYS A 56 19.70 7.60 6.79
C LYS A 56 18.85 7.58 5.53
N ALA A 57 19.23 6.80 4.55
CA ALA A 57 18.48 6.63 3.32
C ALA A 57 17.07 6.04 3.59
N ASP A 58 16.95 5.06 4.46
CA ASP A 58 15.68 4.49 4.85
C ASP A 58 14.82 5.47 5.66
N GLN A 59 15.44 6.29 6.53
CA GLN A 59 14.73 7.36 7.26
C GLN A 59 14.15 8.41 6.30
N ILE A 60 14.89 8.81 5.26
CA ILE A 60 14.37 9.69 4.20
C ILE A 60 13.17 9.04 3.51
N GLY A 61 13.25 7.75 3.19
CA GLY A 61 12.14 6.99 2.61
C GLY A 61 10.90 6.95 3.51
N MET A 62 11.10 6.76 4.82
CA MET A 62 10.00 6.82 5.80
C MET A 62 9.31 8.19 5.80
N LEU A 63 10.07 9.28 5.81
CA LEU A 63 9.50 10.64 5.72
C LEU A 63 8.80 10.89 4.38
N ALA A 64 9.30 10.34 3.28
CA ALA A 64 8.64 10.42 1.98
C ALA A 64 7.24 9.77 2.01
N THR A 65 7.07 8.64 2.72
CA THR A 65 5.74 8.04 2.92
C THR A 65 4.81 8.95 3.71
N VAL A 66 5.32 9.68 4.70
CA VAL A 66 4.53 10.64 5.50
C VAL A 66 4.00 11.75 4.60
N MET A 67 4.86 12.36 3.76
CA MET A 67 4.45 13.38 2.80
C MET A 67 3.35 12.85 1.85
N ASN A 68 3.56 11.66 1.27
CA ASN A 68 2.58 11.05 0.38
C ASN A 68 1.23 10.80 1.07
N CYS A 69 1.25 10.27 2.29
CA CYS A 69 0.02 9.99 3.05
C CYS A 69 -0.73 11.27 3.41
N ILE A 70 -0.05 12.34 3.81
CA ILE A 70 -0.67 13.63 4.08
C ILE A 70 -1.35 14.16 2.81
N TYR A 71 -0.65 14.14 1.68
CA TYR A 71 -1.20 14.63 0.41
C TYR A 71 -2.43 13.82 -0.04
N VAL A 72 -2.35 12.50 -0.04
CA VAL A 72 -3.45 11.63 -0.47
C VAL A 72 -4.63 11.73 0.50
N SER A 73 -4.36 11.81 1.80
CA SER A 73 -5.37 12.01 2.84
C SER A 73 -6.21 13.29 2.60
N GLU A 74 -5.58 14.40 2.20
CA GLU A 74 -6.31 15.63 1.89
C GLU A 74 -7.17 15.51 0.63
N ILE A 75 -6.72 14.75 -0.39
CA ILE A 75 -7.56 14.46 -1.56
C ILE A 75 -8.76 13.58 -1.17
N PHE A 76 -8.57 12.62 -0.25
CA PHE A 76 -9.68 11.80 0.26
C PHE A 76 -10.70 12.65 1.01
N ARG A 77 -10.26 13.63 1.80
CA ARG A 77 -11.14 14.61 2.46
C ARG A 77 -11.88 15.48 1.45
N TYR A 78 -11.21 15.91 0.38
CA TYR A 78 -11.84 16.65 -0.71
C TYR A 78 -12.97 15.86 -1.39
N VAL A 79 -12.86 14.53 -1.47
CA VAL A 79 -13.90 13.62 -2.00
C VAL A 79 -15.01 13.34 -0.96
N GLY A 80 -14.87 13.84 0.27
CA GLY A 80 -15.90 13.76 1.31
C GLY A 80 -15.72 12.64 2.33
N MET A 81 -14.52 12.05 2.43
CA MET A 81 -14.20 11.07 3.47
C MET A 81 -13.57 11.72 4.71
N LYS A 82 -13.74 11.10 5.85
CA LYS A 82 -12.96 11.40 7.06
C LYS A 82 -11.68 10.61 7.03
N THR A 83 -10.55 11.21 7.38
CA THR A 83 -9.24 10.55 7.32
C THR A 83 -8.41 10.81 8.58
N ALA A 84 -7.52 9.90 8.88
CA ALA A 84 -6.46 10.07 9.88
C ALA A 84 -5.13 9.55 9.32
N VAL A 85 -4.02 10.18 9.71
CA VAL A 85 -2.66 9.74 9.36
C VAL A 85 -1.95 9.34 10.65
N LEU A 86 -1.51 8.07 10.71
CA LEU A 86 -0.81 7.49 11.84
C LEU A 86 0.64 7.16 11.48
N THR A 87 1.56 7.47 12.38
CA THR A 87 3.00 7.19 12.22
C THR A 87 3.56 6.45 13.44
N PRO A 88 4.57 5.58 13.28
CA PRO A 88 5.20 4.88 14.40
C PRO A 88 6.12 5.77 15.24
N PHE A 89 6.34 7.02 14.82
CA PHE A 89 7.13 8.04 15.50
C PHE A 89 6.43 9.39 15.44
N GLU A 90 6.84 10.33 16.30
CA GLU A 90 6.23 11.65 16.36
C GLU A 90 6.63 12.52 15.16
N CYS A 91 5.64 13.12 14.52
CA CYS A 91 5.79 14.16 13.49
C CYS A 91 5.11 15.47 13.94
N GLY A 92 5.31 15.87 15.16
CA GLY A 92 4.66 17.04 15.73
C GLY A 92 3.13 16.94 15.67
N ASN A 93 2.50 17.97 15.15
CA ASN A 93 1.03 18.02 14.99
C ASN A 93 0.53 17.52 13.62
N MET A 94 1.44 17.12 12.72
CA MET A 94 1.07 16.70 11.36
C MET A 94 0.42 15.32 11.32
N THR A 95 0.80 14.43 12.22
CA THR A 95 0.27 13.05 12.31
C THR A 95 -0.04 12.69 13.76
N LYS A 96 -0.62 11.52 13.99
CA LYS A 96 -0.81 10.95 15.32
C LYS A 96 0.04 9.69 15.46
N LEU A 97 0.54 9.43 16.66
CA LEU A 97 1.23 8.17 16.95
C LEU A 97 0.30 6.99 16.74
N PHE A 98 0.83 5.96 16.07
CA PHE A 98 0.13 4.70 15.88
C PHE A 98 -0.08 3.98 17.23
N SER A 99 -1.27 3.47 17.42
CA SER A 99 -1.60 2.34 18.28
C SER A 99 -2.80 1.60 17.68
N LYS A 100 -2.92 0.30 17.94
CA LYS A 100 -4.08 -0.51 17.53
C LYS A 100 -5.40 0.13 17.98
N ASP A 101 -5.48 0.51 19.24
CA ASP A 101 -6.70 1.11 19.83
C ASP A 101 -7.08 2.42 19.14
N ARG A 102 -6.09 3.25 18.80
CA ARG A 102 -6.33 4.49 18.05
C ARG A 102 -6.81 4.23 16.65
N ALA A 103 -6.21 3.28 15.94
CA ALA A 103 -6.64 2.89 14.60
C ALA A 103 -8.09 2.35 14.64
N ASN A 104 -8.39 1.44 15.55
CA ASN A 104 -9.72 0.86 15.71
C ASN A 104 -10.77 1.92 16.09
N LYS A 105 -10.41 2.89 16.94
CA LYS A 105 -11.29 4.03 17.24
C LYS A 105 -11.62 4.84 15.98
N TYR A 106 -10.65 5.08 15.11
CA TYR A 106 -10.90 5.80 13.86
C TYR A 106 -11.76 4.99 12.89
N PHE A 107 -11.52 3.71 12.74
CA PHE A 107 -12.36 2.82 11.94
C PHE A 107 -13.82 2.79 12.44
N ALA A 108 -14.04 2.77 13.75
CA ALA A 108 -15.37 2.83 14.35
C ALA A 108 -16.12 4.16 14.09
N HIS A 109 -15.44 5.18 13.58
CA HIS A 109 -16.01 6.47 13.18
C HIS A 109 -16.02 6.68 11.66
N ASP A 110 -15.96 5.60 10.90
CA ASP A 110 -15.97 5.60 9.43
C ASP A 110 -14.82 6.42 8.81
N MET A 111 -13.67 6.41 9.46
CA MET A 111 -12.49 7.11 8.97
C MET A 111 -11.61 6.16 8.17
N VAL A 112 -11.07 6.63 7.05
CA VAL A 112 -9.96 5.97 6.35
C VAL A 112 -8.67 6.29 7.11
N VAL A 113 -7.92 5.25 7.49
CA VAL A 113 -6.68 5.40 8.25
C VAL A 113 -5.47 5.18 7.36
N PHE A 114 -4.63 6.20 7.24
CA PHE A 114 -3.36 6.12 6.53
C PHE A 114 -2.24 5.76 7.51
N PHE A 115 -1.50 4.70 7.20
CA PHE A 115 -0.33 4.27 7.97
C PHE A 115 0.92 4.71 7.24
N ALA A 116 1.58 5.74 7.76
CA ALA A 116 2.78 6.35 7.20
C ALA A 116 4.01 6.06 8.05
N GLY A 117 5.20 6.32 7.54
CA GLY A 117 6.46 6.13 8.26
C GLY A 117 6.97 4.69 8.29
N GLY A 118 6.38 3.79 7.50
CA GLY A 118 6.80 2.39 7.44
C GLY A 118 6.62 1.65 8.78
N THR A 119 7.57 0.79 9.12
CA THR A 119 7.62 0.11 10.43
C THR A 119 8.10 1.04 11.55
N GLY A 120 8.68 2.19 11.22
CA GLY A 120 9.41 3.06 12.15
C GLY A 120 10.88 2.71 12.29
N HIS A 121 11.33 1.66 11.63
CA HIS A 121 12.71 1.18 11.67
C HIS A 121 13.32 1.08 10.27
N PRO A 122 14.62 1.43 10.10
CA PRO A 122 15.37 1.16 8.89
C PRO A 122 15.39 -0.33 8.53
N TYR A 123 15.81 -0.66 7.33
CA TYR A 123 15.98 -2.00 6.76
C TYR A 123 14.68 -2.75 6.43
N PHE A 124 13.52 -2.27 6.83
CA PHE A 124 12.23 -2.84 6.45
C PHE A 124 11.61 -2.13 5.26
N SER A 125 10.96 -2.88 4.40
CA SER A 125 10.25 -2.33 3.24
C SER A 125 8.85 -1.80 3.61
N THR A 126 8.24 -1.09 2.67
CA THR A 126 6.82 -0.71 2.77
C THR A 126 5.91 -1.94 2.72
N ASP A 127 6.29 -3.00 1.99
CA ASP A 127 5.52 -4.26 1.96
C ASP A 127 5.49 -4.89 3.36
N THR A 128 6.64 -4.97 4.04
CA THR A 128 6.71 -5.44 5.44
C THR A 128 5.85 -4.57 6.37
N ALA A 129 5.89 -3.25 6.20
CA ALA A 129 5.08 -2.34 7.01
C ALA A 129 3.57 -2.55 6.76
N THR A 130 3.16 -2.82 5.51
CA THR A 130 1.78 -3.11 5.14
C THR A 130 1.27 -4.36 5.86
N VAL A 131 2.04 -5.44 5.82
CA VAL A 131 1.67 -6.70 6.49
C VAL A 131 1.62 -6.52 8.01
N LEU A 132 2.62 -5.84 8.59
CA LEU A 132 2.65 -5.55 10.03
C LEU A 132 1.38 -4.80 10.47
N ARG A 133 1.02 -3.73 9.77
CA ARG A 133 -0.18 -2.95 10.13
C ARG A 133 -1.46 -3.75 9.94
N ALA A 134 -1.57 -4.54 8.86
CA ALA A 134 -2.72 -5.41 8.63
C ALA A 134 -2.92 -6.41 9.78
N ILE A 135 -1.85 -7.06 10.25
CA ILE A 135 -1.90 -7.99 11.37
C ILE A 135 -2.30 -7.26 12.66
N GLU A 136 -1.68 -6.12 12.96
CA GLU A 136 -1.94 -5.37 14.20
C GLU A 136 -3.39 -4.88 14.31
N ILE A 137 -4.00 -4.47 13.19
CA ILE A 137 -5.41 -4.02 13.16
C ILE A 137 -6.41 -5.16 12.90
N GLU A 138 -5.93 -6.40 12.80
CA GLU A 138 -6.76 -7.59 12.52
C GLU A 138 -7.58 -7.45 11.23
N ALA A 139 -6.91 -7.02 10.16
CA ALA A 139 -7.54 -6.89 8.85
C ALA A 139 -7.92 -8.26 8.27
N ASP A 140 -9.00 -8.33 7.51
CA ASP A 140 -9.45 -9.56 6.83
C ASP A 140 -8.58 -9.93 5.63
N GLY A 141 -7.81 -8.99 5.09
CA GLY A 141 -6.90 -9.23 3.98
C GLY A 141 -6.16 -7.99 3.52
N ILE A 142 -5.13 -8.20 2.73
CA ILE A 142 -4.28 -7.16 2.15
C ILE A 142 -4.54 -7.07 0.65
N TYR A 143 -4.87 -5.89 0.16
CA TYR A 143 -5.11 -5.61 -1.25
C TYR A 143 -3.95 -4.81 -1.84
N LEU A 144 -3.12 -5.47 -2.65
CA LEU A 144 -1.92 -4.91 -3.25
C LEU A 144 -2.21 -4.39 -4.65
N ALA A 145 -2.42 -3.08 -4.77
CA ALA A 145 -2.56 -2.40 -6.04
C ALA A 145 -1.18 -2.19 -6.68
N LYS A 146 -0.90 -2.89 -7.76
CA LYS A 146 0.39 -2.88 -8.45
C LYS A 146 0.25 -2.31 -9.87
N ALA A 147 1.39 -2.05 -10.53
CA ALA A 147 1.42 -1.70 -11.96
C ALA A 147 1.15 -2.91 -12.87
N ILE A 148 1.34 -4.13 -12.36
CA ILE A 148 1.04 -5.41 -13.02
C ILE A 148 -0.22 -5.97 -12.38
N ASP A 149 -1.08 -6.56 -13.18
CA ASP A 149 -2.43 -7.00 -12.82
C ASP A 149 -2.50 -8.32 -12.03
N GLY A 150 -1.39 -8.86 -11.60
CA GLY A 150 -1.35 -10.10 -10.79
C GLY A 150 0.06 -10.65 -10.63
N VAL A 151 0.15 -11.89 -10.17
CA VAL A 151 1.40 -12.65 -10.02
C VAL A 151 1.57 -13.57 -11.22
N TYR A 152 2.77 -13.60 -11.78
CA TYR A 152 3.13 -14.39 -12.95
C TYR A 152 4.25 -15.37 -12.61
N ASP A 153 4.34 -16.46 -13.38
CA ASP A 153 5.42 -17.45 -13.28
C ASP A 153 6.79 -16.90 -13.71
N SER A 154 6.78 -15.82 -14.49
CA SER A 154 7.96 -15.09 -14.94
C SER A 154 7.57 -13.63 -15.26
N ASP A 155 8.57 -12.75 -15.45
CA ASP A 155 8.28 -11.33 -15.76
C ASP A 155 7.61 -11.19 -17.14
N PRO A 156 6.34 -10.76 -17.22
CA PRO A 156 5.62 -10.62 -18.47
C PRO A 156 6.20 -9.54 -19.40
N LYS A 157 7.04 -8.64 -18.89
CA LYS A 157 7.74 -7.63 -19.73
C LYS A 157 8.88 -8.23 -20.53
N THR A 158 9.51 -9.27 -20.00
CA THR A 158 10.64 -9.94 -20.64
C THR A 158 10.25 -11.27 -21.29
N ASN A 159 9.18 -11.91 -20.79
CA ASN A 159 8.64 -13.15 -21.31
C ASN A 159 7.16 -13.00 -21.70
N PRO A 160 6.84 -12.80 -23.00
CA PRO A 160 5.46 -12.72 -23.47
C PRO A 160 4.61 -13.99 -23.23
N ALA A 161 5.26 -15.13 -22.94
CA ALA A 161 4.59 -16.39 -22.62
C ALA A 161 4.33 -16.58 -21.13
N ALA A 162 4.66 -15.58 -20.30
CA ALA A 162 4.41 -15.61 -18.88
C ALA A 162 2.93 -15.85 -18.57
N LYS A 163 2.66 -16.75 -17.63
CA LYS A 163 1.29 -17.09 -17.23
C LYS A 163 0.96 -16.48 -15.89
N LYS A 164 -0.17 -15.79 -15.82
CA LYS A 164 -0.72 -15.26 -14.59
C LYS A 164 -1.34 -16.39 -13.76
N TYR A 165 -1.12 -16.35 -12.46
CA TYR A 165 -1.83 -17.19 -11.51
C TYR A 165 -3.15 -16.54 -11.13
N ASP A 166 -4.24 -17.28 -11.11
CA ASP A 166 -5.51 -16.84 -10.53
C ASP A 166 -5.47 -16.97 -9.01
N GLU A 167 -4.89 -18.06 -8.53
CA GLU A 167 -4.67 -18.34 -7.10
C GLU A 167 -3.36 -19.13 -6.93
N LEU A 168 -2.62 -18.84 -5.85
CA LEU A 168 -1.47 -19.64 -5.40
C LEU A 168 -1.29 -19.46 -3.90
N SER A 169 -0.59 -20.43 -3.26
CA SER A 169 -0.29 -20.32 -1.84
C SER A 169 0.91 -19.41 -1.56
N ILE A 170 0.98 -18.87 -0.34
CA ILE A 170 2.14 -18.08 0.09
C ILE A 170 3.42 -18.92 0.14
N GLU A 171 3.31 -20.24 0.44
CA GLU A 171 4.42 -21.18 0.39
C GLU A 171 5.00 -21.25 -1.03
N GLU A 172 4.14 -21.37 -2.05
CA GLU A 172 4.59 -21.35 -3.46
C GLU A 172 5.26 -20.02 -3.84
N VAL A 173 4.75 -18.89 -3.32
CA VAL A 173 5.39 -17.57 -3.51
C VAL A 173 6.82 -17.59 -2.97
N VAL A 174 7.02 -18.13 -1.77
CA VAL A 174 8.33 -18.22 -1.11
C VAL A 174 9.24 -19.21 -1.84
N GLU A 175 8.76 -20.41 -2.11
CA GLU A 175 9.53 -21.47 -2.77
C GLU A 175 9.99 -21.08 -4.17
N LYS A 176 9.08 -20.52 -4.96
CA LYS A 176 9.35 -20.10 -6.34
C LYS A 176 10.00 -18.71 -6.42
N LYS A 177 10.21 -18.04 -5.28
CA LYS A 177 10.77 -16.67 -5.18
C LYS A 177 10.05 -15.67 -6.07
N LEU A 178 8.72 -15.74 -6.11
CA LEU A 178 7.91 -14.84 -6.91
C LEU A 178 7.90 -13.44 -6.32
N ALA A 179 7.97 -12.42 -7.16
CA ALA A 179 8.08 -11.02 -6.76
C ALA A 179 6.70 -10.40 -6.40
N VAL A 180 6.05 -10.91 -5.37
CA VAL A 180 4.79 -10.35 -4.86
C VAL A 180 5.08 -9.26 -3.84
N VAL A 181 5.71 -9.65 -2.74
CA VAL A 181 6.21 -8.81 -1.65
C VAL A 181 7.60 -9.31 -1.26
N ASP A 182 8.31 -8.63 -0.39
CA ASP A 182 9.60 -9.14 0.09
C ASP A 182 9.45 -10.37 1.00
N LEU A 183 10.57 -11.07 1.21
CA LEU A 183 10.57 -12.32 1.97
C LEU A 183 10.05 -12.14 3.40
N THR A 184 10.43 -11.06 4.08
CA THR A 184 9.98 -10.78 5.45
C THR A 184 8.46 -10.64 5.50
N ALA A 185 7.88 -9.88 4.57
CA ALA A 185 6.44 -9.73 4.43
C ALA A 185 5.74 -11.08 4.14
N SER A 186 6.33 -11.90 3.25
CA SER A 186 5.78 -13.22 2.91
C SER A 186 5.74 -14.16 4.12
N ILE A 187 6.82 -14.21 4.90
CA ILE A 187 6.87 -15.04 6.12
C ILE A 187 5.87 -14.57 7.17
N MET A 188 5.74 -13.24 7.36
CA MET A 188 4.74 -12.69 8.28
C MET A 188 3.30 -13.03 7.86
N CYS A 189 3.00 -13.01 6.55
CA CYS A 189 1.69 -13.43 6.06
C CYS A 189 1.44 -14.91 6.33
N LEU A 190 2.43 -15.78 6.07
CA LEU A 190 2.35 -17.21 6.33
C LEU A 190 2.08 -17.51 7.80
N GLU A 191 2.88 -16.96 8.71
CA GLU A 191 2.77 -17.20 10.15
C GLU A 191 1.44 -16.69 10.76
N ASN A 192 0.92 -15.59 10.23
CA ASN A 192 -0.29 -14.93 10.74
C ASN A 192 -1.55 -15.22 9.91
N LYS A 193 -1.46 -16.10 8.92
CA LYS A 193 -2.57 -16.49 8.03
C LYS A 193 -3.26 -15.29 7.39
N MET A 194 -2.47 -14.33 6.92
CA MET A 194 -2.95 -13.09 6.30
C MET A 194 -3.01 -13.24 4.77
N PRO A 195 -4.21 -13.34 4.16
CA PRO A 195 -4.35 -13.48 2.72
C PRO A 195 -4.03 -12.16 2.00
N MET A 196 -3.51 -12.28 0.78
CA MET A 196 -3.23 -11.13 -0.08
C MET A 196 -3.94 -11.25 -1.42
N TYR A 197 -4.33 -10.11 -1.97
CA TYR A 197 -4.98 -9.97 -3.27
C TYR A 197 -4.18 -8.99 -4.12
N VAL A 198 -3.57 -9.47 -5.20
CA VAL A 198 -2.72 -8.65 -6.09
C VAL A 198 -3.51 -8.30 -7.34
N PHE A 199 -3.61 -7.02 -7.67
CA PHE A 199 -4.37 -6.55 -8.83
C PHE A 199 -3.75 -5.30 -9.47
N GLY A 200 -4.14 -5.02 -10.71
CA GLY A 200 -3.70 -3.86 -11.47
C GLY A 200 -4.42 -2.59 -11.05
N LEU A 201 -3.68 -1.56 -10.60
CA LEU A 201 -4.27 -0.27 -10.21
C LEU A 201 -4.88 0.50 -11.39
N ASN A 202 -4.33 0.33 -12.59
CA ASN A 202 -4.69 1.11 -13.77
C ASN A 202 -5.95 0.62 -14.49
N GLU A 203 -6.52 -0.48 -14.07
CA GLU A 203 -7.78 -0.98 -14.62
C GLU A 203 -8.96 -0.16 -14.09
N GLU A 204 -9.97 0.00 -14.93
CA GLU A 204 -11.18 0.74 -14.55
C GLU A 204 -11.89 0.05 -13.37
N ASN A 205 -12.23 0.83 -12.35
CA ASN A 205 -12.88 0.35 -11.13
C ASN A 205 -12.12 -0.79 -10.42
N SER A 206 -10.80 -0.88 -10.60
CA SER A 206 -9.97 -1.98 -10.11
C SER A 206 -10.13 -2.25 -8.61
N ILE A 207 -10.19 -1.20 -7.79
CA ILE A 207 -10.31 -1.31 -6.32
C ILE A 207 -11.71 -1.79 -5.93
N VAL A 208 -12.77 -1.24 -6.54
CA VAL A 208 -14.15 -1.69 -6.29
C VAL A 208 -14.32 -3.13 -6.74
N ASN A 209 -13.83 -3.49 -7.93
CA ASN A 209 -13.91 -4.84 -8.48
C ASN A 209 -13.17 -5.85 -7.60
N ALA A 210 -12.01 -5.48 -7.05
CA ALA A 210 -11.24 -6.35 -6.16
C ALA A 210 -12.03 -6.75 -4.90
N LEU A 211 -12.92 -5.90 -4.41
CA LEU A 211 -13.69 -6.12 -3.17
C LEU A 211 -15.12 -6.61 -3.41
N THR A 212 -15.65 -6.51 -4.64
CA THR A 212 -17.05 -6.86 -4.96
C THR A 212 -17.23 -8.17 -5.74
N GLY A 213 -16.20 -9.02 -5.79
CA GLY A 213 -16.27 -10.32 -6.44
C GLY A 213 -16.04 -10.33 -7.96
N LYS A 214 -15.71 -9.18 -8.55
CA LYS A 214 -15.26 -9.06 -9.96
C LYS A 214 -13.73 -8.98 -10.03
N PHE A 215 -13.07 -9.70 -9.14
CA PHE A 215 -11.64 -9.66 -8.98
C PHE A 215 -10.92 -10.19 -10.22
N ASN A 216 -10.08 -9.34 -10.83
CA ASN A 216 -9.17 -9.71 -11.92
C ASN A 216 -7.73 -9.52 -11.44
N GLY A 217 -7.21 -10.52 -10.76
CA GLY A 217 -5.88 -10.46 -10.16
C GLY A 217 -5.45 -11.83 -9.69
N THR A 218 -4.50 -11.87 -8.78
CA THR A 218 -4.03 -13.11 -8.14
C THR A 218 -4.39 -13.11 -6.67
N LYS A 219 -5.08 -14.13 -6.21
CA LYS A 219 -5.32 -14.39 -4.80
C LYS A 219 -4.15 -15.21 -4.23
N VAL A 220 -3.48 -14.69 -3.21
CA VAL A 220 -2.43 -15.40 -2.47
C VAL A 220 -3.04 -15.90 -1.17
N THR A 221 -3.20 -17.22 -1.07
CA THR A 221 -3.79 -17.91 0.09
C THR A 221 -2.73 -18.30 1.13
N VAL A 222 -3.15 -18.59 2.34
CA VAL A 222 -2.32 -18.99 3.49
C VAL A 222 -2.90 -20.20 4.16
#